data_9b8c734c450146755cf11dd4f44307bc
#
_entry.id   9b8c734c450146755cf11dd4f44307bc
#
_cell.length_a   1.000
_cell.length_b   1.000
_cell.length_c   1.000
_cell.angle_alpha   90.00
_cell.angle_beta   90.00
_cell.angle_gamma   90.00
#
_symmetry.space_group_name_H-M   'P 1'
#
loop_
_entity.id
_entity.type
_entity.pdbx_description
1 polymer ?
#
loop_
_entity_poly.entity_id
_entity_poly.type
_entity_poly.pdbx_seq_one_letter_code
_entity_poly.pdbx_strand_id
1 'polypeptide(L)'
;DDIEKYAVKSMQYNVYKIHDLMVGGHAREAYALIERMLAEDSNPIGFLTLLANNFRQMLVARACRDARFPEQKIISHIMQATGAWEFAARRALAQCKQFTARQIRRALEKLAQMDFDAKQGIISLKTDLYPLLVDIYMNANKKG
;
A
#
# COMPACT_ATOMS: atom_id res chain seq x y z
N ASP A 1 23.79 3.38 2.27
CA ASP A 1 24.31 2.03 2.42
C ASP A 1 23.58 1.08 1.48
N ASP A 2 24.35 0.25 0.75
CA ASP A 2 23.79 -0.67 -0.25
C ASP A 2 22.87 -1.72 0.37
N ILE A 3 23.17 -2.14 1.59
CA ILE A 3 22.34 -3.12 2.31
C ILE A 3 20.99 -2.53 2.65
N GLU A 4 20.96 -1.28 3.11
CA GLU A 4 19.70 -0.60 3.42
C GLU A 4 18.85 -0.39 2.18
N LYS A 5 19.48 0.02 1.07
CA LYS A 5 18.78 0.20 -0.21
C LYS A 5 18.19 -1.11 -0.71
N TYR A 6 18.94 -2.19 -0.58
CA TYR A 6 18.47 -3.51 -0.96
C TYR A 6 17.27 -3.94 -0.12
N ALA A 7 17.34 -3.75 1.20
CA ALA A 7 16.26 -4.10 2.11
C ALA A 7 14.96 -3.32 1.79
N VAL A 8 15.08 -2.01 1.50
CA VAL A 8 13.93 -1.19 1.13
C VAL A 8 13.32 -1.67 -0.18
N LYS A 9 14.14 -1.95 -1.19
CA LYS A 9 13.64 -2.44 -2.48
C LYS A 9 12.92 -3.78 -2.33
N SER A 10 13.48 -4.70 -1.52
CA SER A 10 12.88 -6.00 -1.28
C SER A 10 11.53 -5.86 -0.60
N MET A 11 11.43 -5.00 0.41
CA MET A 11 10.18 -4.73 1.13
C MET A 11 9.16 -4.08 0.22
N GLN A 12 9.58 -3.14 -0.63
CA GLN A 12 8.69 -2.49 -1.58
C GLN A 12 8.15 -3.46 -2.62
N TYR A 13 8.99 -4.42 -3.06
CA TYR A 13 8.53 -5.49 -3.92
C TYR A 13 7.42 -6.29 -3.24
N ASN A 14 7.60 -6.61 -1.97
CA ASN A 14 6.58 -7.35 -1.20
C ASN A 14 5.28 -6.56 -1.09
N VAL A 15 5.36 -5.24 -0.88
CA VAL A 15 4.17 -4.37 -0.84
C VAL A 15 3.39 -4.49 -2.16
N TYR A 16 4.08 -4.36 -3.28
CA TYR A 16 3.45 -4.45 -4.60
C TYR A 16 2.86 -5.83 -4.86
N LYS A 17 3.61 -6.88 -4.52
CA LYS A 17 3.17 -8.26 -4.75
C LYS A 17 1.94 -8.59 -3.90
N ILE A 18 1.95 -8.21 -2.64
CA ILE A 18 0.80 -8.44 -1.74
C ILE A 18 -0.41 -7.66 -2.24
N HIS A 19 -0.21 -6.39 -2.64
CA HIS A 19 -1.29 -5.58 -3.19
C HIS A 19 -1.93 -6.27 -4.40
N ASP A 20 -1.10 -6.68 -5.36
CA ASP A 20 -1.61 -7.31 -6.59
C ASP A 20 -2.34 -8.62 -6.29
N LEU A 21 -1.83 -9.43 -5.36
CA LEU A 21 -2.49 -10.68 -4.97
C LEU A 21 -3.84 -10.42 -4.30
N MET A 22 -3.91 -9.44 -3.41
CA MET A 22 -5.17 -9.11 -2.72
C MET A 22 -6.21 -8.59 -3.69
N VAL A 23 -5.82 -7.68 -4.58
CA VAL A 23 -6.73 -7.14 -5.60
C VAL A 23 -7.19 -8.22 -6.57
N GLY A 24 -6.29 -9.13 -6.92
CA GLY A 24 -6.57 -10.21 -7.86
C GLY A 24 -7.37 -11.37 -7.31
N GLY A 25 -7.71 -11.32 -6.01
CA GLY A 25 -8.48 -12.41 -5.39
C GLY A 25 -7.64 -13.60 -4.97
N HIS A 26 -6.31 -13.43 -4.88
CA HIS A 26 -5.38 -14.49 -4.49
C HIS A 26 -4.97 -14.35 -3.02
N ALA A 27 -5.97 -14.26 -2.14
CA ALA A 27 -5.76 -14.00 -0.72
C ALA A 27 -4.90 -15.07 -0.03
N ARG A 28 -5.04 -16.34 -0.45
CA ARG A 28 -4.26 -17.42 0.13
C ARG A 28 -2.76 -17.26 -0.15
N GLU A 29 -2.42 -16.89 -1.39
CA GLU A 29 -1.03 -16.62 -1.74
C GLU A 29 -0.49 -15.39 -1.04
N ALA A 30 -1.34 -14.36 -0.88
CA ALA A 30 -0.97 -13.17 -0.13
C ALA A 30 -0.69 -13.51 1.33
N TYR A 31 -1.53 -14.35 1.94
CA TYR A 31 -1.34 -14.80 3.32
C TYR A 31 0.02 -15.49 3.48
N ALA A 32 0.35 -16.41 2.56
CA ALA A 32 1.62 -17.14 2.62
C ALA A 32 2.82 -16.19 2.51
N LEU A 33 2.74 -15.19 1.64
CA LEU A 33 3.80 -14.20 1.49
C LEU A 33 3.96 -13.35 2.74
N ILE A 34 2.84 -12.93 3.34
CA ILE A 34 2.84 -12.14 4.57
C ILE A 34 3.48 -12.94 5.71
N GLU A 35 3.09 -14.22 5.87
CA GLU A 35 3.66 -15.08 6.90
C GLU A 35 5.17 -15.24 6.74
N ARG A 36 5.63 -15.45 5.52
CA ARG A 36 7.06 -15.56 5.24
C ARG A 36 7.80 -14.26 5.53
N MET A 37 7.22 -13.13 5.12
CA MET A 37 7.79 -11.81 5.37
C MET A 37 7.93 -11.54 6.88
N LEU A 38 6.89 -11.86 7.64
CA LEU A 38 6.89 -11.64 9.08
C LEU A 38 7.87 -12.58 9.81
N ALA A 39 8.12 -13.77 9.25
CA ALA A 39 9.07 -14.72 9.82
C ALA A 39 10.52 -14.33 9.53
N GLU A 40 10.79 -13.81 8.32
CA GLU A 40 12.14 -13.49 7.88
C GLU A 40 12.60 -12.10 8.28
N ASP A 41 11.68 -11.15 8.35
CA ASP A 41 11.99 -9.77 8.64
C ASP A 41 11.34 -9.32 9.92
N SER A 42 12.06 -8.53 10.67
CA SER A 42 11.60 -7.99 11.95
C SER A 42 10.98 -6.61 11.84
N ASN A 43 10.72 -6.09 10.63
CA ASN A 43 10.25 -4.71 10.46
C ASN A 43 8.85 -4.61 9.83
N PRO A 44 7.79 -5.12 10.50
CA PRO A 44 6.44 -5.00 9.96
C PRO A 44 5.91 -3.56 9.95
N ILE A 45 6.43 -2.69 10.84
CA ILE A 45 6.08 -1.27 10.83
C ILE A 45 6.55 -0.62 9.51
N GLY A 46 7.76 -0.97 9.06
CA GLY A 46 8.27 -0.49 7.77
C GLY A 46 7.39 -0.91 6.61
N PHE A 47 6.85 -2.12 6.66
CA PHE A 47 5.89 -2.58 5.66
C PHE A 47 4.63 -1.71 5.65
N LEU A 48 4.08 -1.41 6.82
CA LEU A 48 2.90 -0.53 6.93
C LEU A 48 3.18 0.86 6.35
N THR A 49 4.36 1.40 6.62
CA THR A 49 4.77 2.71 6.10
C THR A 49 4.80 2.71 4.57
N LEU A 50 5.40 1.69 3.99
CA LEU A 50 5.49 1.59 2.52
C LEU A 50 4.12 1.36 1.89
N LEU A 51 3.28 0.56 2.53
CA LEU A 51 1.92 0.34 2.05
C LEU A 51 1.10 1.64 2.10
N ALA A 52 1.22 2.40 3.19
CA ALA A 52 0.54 3.69 3.30
C ALA A 52 1.03 4.67 2.23
N ASN A 53 2.34 4.69 1.96
CA ASN A 53 2.88 5.54 0.89
C ASN A 53 2.30 5.15 -0.47
N ASN A 54 2.14 3.86 -0.72
CA ASN A 54 1.53 3.38 -1.96
C ASN A 54 0.10 3.91 -2.10
N PHE A 55 -0.70 3.86 -1.03
CA PHE A 55 -2.06 4.39 -1.06
C PHE A 55 -2.11 5.91 -1.17
N ARG A 56 -1.14 6.64 -0.57
CA ARG A 56 -1.06 8.10 -0.76
C ARG A 56 -0.80 8.46 -2.21
N GLN A 57 0.09 7.73 -2.86
CA GLN A 57 0.39 7.90 -4.27
C GLN A 57 -0.85 7.65 -5.12
N MET A 58 -1.60 6.60 -4.80
CA MET A 58 -2.86 6.29 -5.47
C MET A 58 -3.91 7.41 -5.28
N LEU A 59 -3.94 8.01 -4.10
CA LEU A 59 -4.90 9.10 -3.83
C LEU A 59 -4.60 10.32 -4.70
N VAL A 60 -3.32 10.69 -4.82
CA VAL A 60 -2.92 11.79 -5.71
C VAL A 60 -3.27 11.44 -7.16
N ALA A 61 -2.96 10.22 -7.58
CA ALA A 61 -3.28 9.76 -8.93
C ALA A 61 -4.78 9.83 -9.21
N ARG A 62 -5.59 9.39 -8.25
CA ARG A 62 -7.05 9.40 -8.40
C ARG A 62 -7.60 10.81 -8.51
N ALA A 63 -7.12 11.72 -7.67
CA ALA A 63 -7.56 13.12 -7.71
C ALA A 63 -7.21 13.77 -9.05
N CYS A 64 -5.99 13.56 -9.54
CA CYS A 64 -5.54 14.12 -10.82
C CYS A 64 -6.32 13.53 -11.99
N ARG A 65 -6.60 12.24 -11.94
CA ARG A 65 -7.37 11.55 -12.96
C ARG A 65 -8.81 12.07 -13.01
N ASP A 66 -9.42 12.25 -11.84
CA ASP A 66 -10.78 12.79 -11.75
C ASP A 66 -10.83 14.23 -12.27
N ALA A 67 -9.75 14.99 -12.12
CA ALA A 67 -9.61 16.33 -12.67
C ALA A 67 -9.21 16.33 -14.16
N ARG A 68 -9.07 15.15 -14.77
CA ARG A 68 -8.78 14.95 -16.19
C ARG A 68 -7.42 15.49 -16.62
N PHE A 69 -6.41 15.38 -15.73
CA PHE A 69 -5.05 15.72 -16.09
C PHE A 69 -4.47 14.70 -17.06
N PRO A 70 -3.63 15.12 -18.03
CA PRO A 70 -2.93 14.16 -18.89
C PRO A 70 -1.98 13.28 -18.08
N GLU A 71 -1.73 12.08 -18.56
CA GLU A 71 -0.95 11.07 -17.85
C GLU A 71 0.41 11.58 -17.37
N GLN A 72 1.17 12.25 -18.24
CA GLN A 72 2.49 12.77 -17.86
C GLN A 72 2.42 13.78 -16.72
N LYS A 73 1.38 14.59 -16.71
CA LYS A 73 1.17 15.57 -15.65
C LYS A 73 0.81 14.87 -14.34
N ILE A 74 0.02 13.80 -14.40
CA ILE A 74 -0.32 13.02 -13.22
C ILE A 74 0.95 12.41 -12.60
N ILE A 75 1.79 11.79 -13.43
CA ILE A 75 3.04 11.18 -12.97
C ILE A 75 3.92 12.22 -12.27
N SER A 76 4.12 13.38 -12.90
CA SER A 76 4.88 14.48 -12.30
C SER A 76 4.28 14.94 -10.97
N HIS A 77 2.97 15.02 -10.89
CA HIS A 77 2.26 15.44 -9.67
C HIS A 77 2.49 14.45 -8.53
N ILE A 78 2.39 13.15 -8.82
CA ILE A 78 2.64 12.11 -7.82
C ILE A 78 4.07 12.22 -7.30
N MET A 79 5.03 12.37 -8.21
CA MET A 79 6.45 12.47 -7.83
C MET A 79 6.71 13.67 -6.94
N GLN A 80 6.14 14.83 -7.28
CA GLN A 80 6.31 16.06 -6.51
C GLN A 80 5.62 16.01 -5.16
N ALA A 81 4.39 15.50 -5.13
CA ALA A 81 3.57 15.51 -3.92
C ALA A 81 4.01 14.46 -2.90
N THR A 82 4.54 13.32 -3.34
CA THR A 82 4.81 12.18 -2.46
C THR A 82 6.29 11.79 -2.40
N GLY A 83 7.13 12.37 -3.25
CA GLY A 83 8.53 11.96 -3.34
C GLY A 83 8.74 10.63 -4.05
N ALA A 84 7.71 10.08 -4.67
CA ALA A 84 7.80 8.81 -5.35
C ALA A 84 8.73 8.87 -6.55
N TRP A 85 9.40 7.75 -6.86
CA TRP A 85 10.13 7.60 -8.11
C TRP A 85 9.14 7.41 -9.26
N GLU A 86 9.58 7.62 -10.48
CA GLU A 86 8.70 7.50 -11.64
C GLU A 86 8.04 6.12 -11.73
N PHE A 87 8.80 5.05 -11.46
CA PHE A 87 8.27 3.69 -11.46
C PHE A 87 7.09 3.55 -10.49
N ALA A 88 7.24 4.06 -9.26
CA ALA A 88 6.18 4.00 -8.25
C ALA A 88 4.99 4.85 -8.66
N ALA A 89 5.23 6.03 -9.24
CA ALA A 89 4.16 6.91 -9.71
C ALA A 89 3.34 6.25 -10.82
N ARG A 90 3.99 5.56 -11.75
CA ARG A 90 3.31 4.84 -12.82
C ARG A 90 2.46 3.69 -12.29
N ARG A 91 2.98 2.96 -11.30
CA ARG A 91 2.21 1.90 -10.64
C ARG A 91 0.98 2.46 -9.93
N ALA A 92 1.15 3.56 -9.21
CA ALA A 92 0.05 4.19 -8.49
C ALA A 92 -1.05 4.65 -9.45
N LEU A 93 -0.67 5.21 -10.59
CA LEU A 93 -1.64 5.61 -11.62
C LEU A 93 -2.43 4.41 -12.15
N ALA A 94 -1.77 3.28 -12.38
CA ALA A 94 -2.44 2.06 -12.80
C ALA A 94 -3.35 1.51 -11.70
N GLN A 95 -2.87 1.51 -10.45
CA GLN A 95 -3.60 0.97 -9.30
C GLN A 95 -4.81 1.81 -8.91
N CYS A 96 -4.75 3.13 -9.10
CA CYS A 96 -5.82 4.02 -8.64
C CYS A 96 -7.16 3.74 -9.32
N LYS A 97 -7.14 3.04 -10.45
CA LYS A 97 -8.36 2.64 -11.16
C LYS A 97 -9.15 1.57 -10.41
N GLN A 98 -8.51 0.88 -9.49
CA GLN A 98 -9.11 -0.23 -8.74
C GLN A 98 -9.93 0.24 -7.53
N PHE A 99 -9.78 1.52 -7.16
CA PHE A 99 -10.38 2.07 -5.95
C PHE A 99 -11.02 3.43 -6.22
N THR A 100 -12.07 3.74 -5.45
CA THR A 100 -12.57 5.11 -5.38
C THR A 100 -11.67 5.92 -4.44
N ALA A 101 -11.73 7.25 -4.53
CA ALA A 101 -11.00 8.11 -3.60
C ALA A 101 -11.41 7.83 -2.15
N ARG A 102 -12.69 7.54 -1.92
CA ARG A 102 -13.21 7.21 -0.60
C ARG A 102 -12.58 5.93 -0.05
N GLN A 103 -12.47 4.90 -0.89
CA GLN A 103 -11.84 3.64 -0.49
C GLN A 103 -10.37 3.82 -0.16
N ILE A 104 -9.66 4.64 -0.93
CA ILE A 104 -8.25 4.93 -0.67
C ILE A 104 -8.10 5.66 0.67
N ARG A 105 -8.92 6.68 0.93
CA ARG A 105 -8.88 7.41 2.19
C ARG A 105 -9.17 6.50 3.38
N ARG A 106 -10.15 5.61 3.24
CA ARG A 106 -10.48 4.64 4.29
C ARG A 106 -9.30 3.72 4.58
N ALA A 107 -8.62 3.24 3.52
CA ALA A 107 -7.44 2.41 3.68
C ALA A 107 -6.35 3.16 4.45
N LEU A 108 -6.11 4.42 4.11
CA LEU A 108 -5.11 5.25 4.79
C LEU A 108 -5.45 5.45 6.27
N GLU A 109 -6.72 5.68 6.60
CA GLU A 109 -7.14 5.83 7.99
C GLU A 109 -6.89 4.55 8.78
N LYS A 110 -7.21 3.40 8.20
CA LYS A 110 -6.99 2.10 8.86
C LYS A 110 -5.51 1.80 9.03
N LEU A 111 -4.70 2.11 8.05
CA LEU A 111 -3.25 1.90 8.14
C LEU A 111 -2.63 2.81 9.22
N ALA A 112 -3.08 4.06 9.29
CA ALA A 112 -2.60 5.00 10.32
C ALA A 112 -2.98 4.51 11.72
N GLN A 113 -4.20 4.03 11.90
CA GLN A 113 -4.66 3.51 13.19
C GLN A 113 -3.86 2.27 13.60
N MET A 114 -3.62 1.36 12.65
CA MET A 114 -2.84 0.16 12.93
C MET A 114 -1.40 0.50 13.29
N ASP A 115 -0.79 1.44 12.57
CA ASP A 115 0.57 1.90 12.86
C ASP A 115 0.66 2.43 14.30
N PHE A 116 -0.29 3.29 14.68
CA PHE A 116 -0.36 3.84 16.03
C PHE A 116 -0.53 2.72 17.06
N ASP A 117 -1.50 1.84 16.86
CA ASP A 117 -1.81 0.76 17.81
C ASP A 117 -0.63 -0.21 17.96
N ALA A 118 0.06 -0.52 16.87
CA ALA A 118 1.24 -1.38 16.92
C ALA A 118 2.38 -0.75 17.70
N LYS A 119 2.61 0.55 17.51
CA LYS A 119 3.66 1.28 18.22
C LYS A 119 3.35 1.43 19.71
N GLN A 120 2.06 1.45 20.08
CA GLN A 120 1.63 1.49 21.47
C GLN A 120 1.59 0.11 22.12
N GLY A 121 1.84 -0.94 21.38
CA GLY A 121 1.77 -2.29 21.91
C GLY A 121 0.35 -2.81 22.12
N ILE A 122 -0.66 -2.10 21.59
CA ILE A 122 -2.07 -2.49 21.72
C ILE A 122 -2.37 -3.72 20.90
N ILE A 123 -1.73 -3.84 19.74
CA ILE A 123 -1.92 -4.96 18.82
C ILE A 123 -0.57 -5.54 18.42
N SER A 124 -0.60 -6.79 17.92
CA SER A 124 0.57 -7.45 17.36
C SER A 124 0.40 -7.58 15.85
N LEU A 125 1.34 -7.01 15.09
CA LEU A 125 1.29 -7.11 13.63
C LEU A 125 1.45 -8.55 13.14
N LYS A 126 2.11 -9.41 13.93
CA LYS A 126 2.25 -10.82 13.55
C LYS A 126 0.89 -11.51 13.41
N THR A 127 -0.08 -11.13 14.23
CA THR A 127 -1.42 -11.73 14.20
C THR A 127 -2.45 -10.85 13.51
N ASP A 128 -2.26 -9.52 13.51
CA ASP A 128 -3.31 -8.59 13.10
C ASP A 128 -3.10 -8.00 11.70
N LEU A 129 -1.91 -8.15 11.11
CA LEU A 129 -1.64 -7.56 9.79
C LEU A 129 -2.52 -8.13 8.69
N TYR A 130 -2.59 -9.46 8.58
CA TYR A 130 -3.39 -10.08 7.52
C TYR A 130 -4.88 -9.74 7.64
N PRO A 131 -5.50 -9.85 8.83
CA PRO A 131 -6.91 -9.43 8.97
C PRO A 131 -7.15 -7.98 8.57
N LEU A 132 -6.21 -7.08 8.87
CA LEU A 132 -6.33 -5.68 8.45
C LEU A 132 -6.34 -5.57 6.93
N LEU A 133 -5.42 -6.27 6.27
CA LEU A 133 -5.35 -6.23 4.82
C LEU A 133 -6.61 -6.81 4.18
N VAL A 134 -7.15 -7.88 4.74
CA VAL A 134 -8.42 -8.43 4.28
C VAL A 134 -9.52 -7.36 4.38
N ASP A 135 -9.60 -6.67 5.50
CA ASP A 135 -10.60 -5.61 5.69
C ASP A 135 -10.43 -4.48 4.66
N ILE A 136 -9.20 -4.04 4.43
CA ILE A 136 -8.93 -2.97 3.46
C ILE A 136 -9.34 -3.41 2.05
N TYR A 137 -8.89 -4.59 1.61
CA TYR A 137 -9.07 -5.01 0.23
C TYR A 137 -10.45 -5.60 -0.07
N MET A 138 -11.05 -6.28 0.88
CA MET A 138 -12.40 -6.81 0.70
C MET A 138 -13.42 -5.68 0.62
N ASN A 139 -13.23 -4.62 1.39
CA ASN A 139 -14.12 -3.46 1.34
C ASN A 139 -13.93 -2.63 0.08
N ALA A 140 -12.77 -2.71 -0.56
CA ALA A 140 -12.54 -2.07 -1.85
C ALA A 140 -13.42 -2.68 -2.95
N ASN A 141 -13.76 -3.97 -2.82
CA ASN A 141 -14.59 -4.66 -3.80
C ASN A 141 -16.09 -4.48 -3.56
N LYS A 142 -16.47 -3.88 -2.45
CA LYS A 142 -17.88 -3.57 -2.17
C LYS A 142 -18.23 -2.21 -2.72
N LYS A 143 -19.20 -2.17 -3.63
CA LYS A 143 -19.74 -0.91 -4.15
C LYS A 143 -20.52 -0.23 -3.03
N GLY A 144 -20.18 1.00 -2.76
CA GLY A 144 -20.95 1.79 -1.82
C GLY A 144 -20.15 2.57 -0.87
#